data_f9389d015a0226a00267020ba63866b2
#
_entry.id   f9389d015a0226a00267020ba63866b2
#
_cell.length_a   1.000
_cell.length_b   1.000
_cell.length_c   1.000
_cell.angle_alpha   90.00
_cell.angle_beta   90.00
_cell.angle_gamma   90.00
#
_symmetry.space_group_name_H-M   'P 1'
#
loop_
_entity.id
_entity.type
_entity.pdbx_description
1 polymer ?
#
loop_
_entity_poly.entity_id
_entity_poly.type
_entity_poly.pdbx_seq_one_letter_code
_entity_poly.pdbx_strand_id
1 'polypeptide(L)'
;MEARVEMADEVVSPSQYLIDWMLSKHWNVPEERHVILNCEPFQGFVTRDDVTVKINEKPASGVELVFFGRLETRKGLDIFLRALRKLSDEDKESISGVTFLGKNVTMGKTDSFTYIMNQTKNLGLAVNVISDYDRTNANEYIKRKNVLVIIPSLVENSPYTVYECLINNVNFLASNVGGIPELIQQEHHAEVLFIPT
;
A
#
# COMPACT_ATOMS: atom_id res chain seq x y z
N MET A 1 -7.72 -18.45 16.00
CA MET A 1 -8.49 -17.98 14.81
C MET A 1 -9.09 -19.17 14.07
N GLU A 2 -8.32 -20.19 13.77
CA GLU A 2 -8.75 -21.44 13.10
C GLU A 2 -10.02 -22.06 13.74
N ALA A 3 -10.00 -22.36 15.04
CA ALA A 3 -11.17 -22.93 15.73
C ALA A 3 -12.48 -22.12 15.61
N ARG A 4 -12.38 -20.81 15.35
CA ARG A 4 -13.58 -19.99 15.10
C ARG A 4 -14.10 -20.15 13.67
N VAL A 5 -13.21 -20.35 12.72
CA VAL A 5 -13.57 -20.61 11.32
C VAL A 5 -14.22 -21.98 11.20
N GLU A 6 -13.68 -23.00 11.85
CA GLU A 6 -14.24 -24.36 11.87
C GLU A 6 -15.63 -24.48 12.48
N MET A 7 -15.95 -23.58 13.42
CA MET A 7 -17.27 -23.56 14.12
C MET A 7 -18.28 -22.62 13.44
N ALA A 8 -17.92 -21.98 12.35
CA ALA A 8 -18.81 -21.07 11.63
C ALA A 8 -19.67 -21.83 10.63
N ASP A 9 -20.91 -21.42 10.47
CA ASP A 9 -21.81 -21.93 9.42
C ASP A 9 -21.45 -21.33 8.06
N GLU A 10 -20.93 -20.09 8.06
CA GLU A 10 -20.60 -19.29 6.90
C GLU A 10 -19.33 -18.47 7.14
N VAL A 11 -18.53 -18.26 6.09
CA VAL A 11 -17.34 -17.40 6.12
C VAL A 11 -17.41 -16.33 5.05
N VAL A 12 -17.23 -15.08 5.46
CA VAL A 12 -17.08 -13.93 4.56
C VAL A 12 -15.65 -13.41 4.64
N SER A 13 -15.02 -13.27 3.48
CA SER A 13 -13.65 -12.79 3.35
C SER A 13 -13.57 -11.56 2.45
N PRO A 14 -12.70 -10.57 2.74
CA PRO A 14 -12.47 -9.44 1.85
C PRO A 14 -11.56 -9.77 0.66
N SER A 15 -11.08 -11.01 0.52
CA SER A 15 -10.29 -11.46 -0.63
C SER A 15 -10.40 -12.98 -0.82
N GLN A 16 -10.26 -13.43 -2.04
CA GLN A 16 -10.10 -14.86 -2.35
C GLN A 16 -8.77 -15.38 -1.78
N TYR A 17 -7.73 -14.56 -1.84
CA TYR A 17 -6.41 -14.87 -1.27
C TYR A 17 -6.50 -15.41 0.17
N LEU A 18 -7.29 -14.78 1.04
CA LEU A 18 -7.39 -15.22 2.44
C LEU A 18 -8.06 -16.58 2.56
N ILE A 19 -9.09 -16.84 1.76
CA ILE A 19 -9.75 -18.16 1.70
C ILE A 19 -8.75 -19.22 1.24
N ASP A 20 -8.06 -18.97 0.14
CA ASP A 20 -7.07 -19.90 -0.42
C ASP A 20 -5.91 -20.13 0.56
N TRP A 21 -5.48 -19.09 1.27
CA TRP A 21 -4.47 -19.20 2.30
C TRP A 21 -4.94 -20.11 3.45
N MET A 22 -6.16 -19.96 3.97
CA MET A 22 -6.71 -20.80 5.03
C MET A 22 -6.77 -22.27 4.57
N LEU A 23 -7.26 -22.51 3.35
CA LEU A 23 -7.32 -23.84 2.75
C LEU A 23 -5.91 -24.45 2.59
N SER A 24 -4.92 -23.66 2.18
CA SER A 24 -3.52 -24.10 2.04
C SER A 24 -2.89 -24.47 3.39
N LYS A 25 -3.43 -23.96 4.50
CA LYS A 25 -3.05 -24.30 5.87
C LYS A 25 -3.87 -25.47 6.44
N HIS A 26 -4.67 -26.12 5.61
CA HIS A 26 -5.55 -27.22 5.98
C HIS A 26 -6.60 -26.86 7.05
N TRP A 27 -6.99 -25.56 7.11
CA TRP A 27 -8.11 -25.19 7.95
C TRP A 27 -9.41 -25.76 7.40
N ASN A 28 -10.29 -26.19 8.29
CA ASN A 28 -11.62 -26.64 7.92
C ASN A 28 -12.52 -25.43 7.68
N VAL A 29 -12.47 -24.87 6.47
CA VAL A 29 -13.27 -23.71 6.06
C VAL A 29 -14.64 -24.22 5.56
N PRO A 30 -15.76 -23.67 6.03
CA PRO A 30 -17.09 -24.04 5.55
C PRO A 30 -17.24 -24.01 4.04
N GLU A 31 -18.15 -24.85 3.50
CA GLU A 31 -18.48 -24.80 2.07
C GLU A 31 -19.17 -23.47 1.70
N GLU A 32 -20.02 -22.97 2.60
CA GLU A 32 -20.67 -21.66 2.46
C GLU A 32 -19.65 -20.55 2.75
N ARG A 33 -19.10 -19.99 1.68
CA ARG A 33 -18.08 -18.95 1.78
C ARG A 33 -18.20 -17.93 0.67
N HIS A 34 -18.05 -16.66 1.04
CA HIS A 34 -18.21 -15.53 0.14
C HIS A 34 -17.01 -14.60 0.16
N VAL A 35 -16.66 -14.08 -1.01
CA VAL A 35 -15.70 -12.98 -1.13
C VAL A 35 -16.46 -11.69 -1.32
N ILE A 36 -16.37 -10.80 -0.33
CA ILE A 36 -16.94 -9.46 -0.39
C ILE A 36 -15.77 -8.49 -0.24
N LEU A 37 -15.38 -7.87 -1.34
CA LEU A 37 -14.30 -6.89 -1.32
C LEU A 37 -14.64 -5.77 -0.33
N ASN A 38 -13.64 -5.33 0.44
CA ASN A 38 -13.79 -4.17 1.30
C ASN A 38 -14.19 -2.98 0.44
N CYS A 39 -15.42 -2.52 0.65
CA CYS A 39 -15.90 -1.28 0.09
C CYS A 39 -16.26 -0.37 1.24
N GLU A 40 -15.85 0.88 1.16
CA GLU A 40 -16.36 1.89 2.06
C GLU A 40 -17.56 2.56 1.45
N PRO A 41 -18.55 2.96 2.27
CA PRO A 41 -19.65 3.77 1.81
C PRO A 41 -19.12 5.18 1.52
N PHE A 42 -18.48 5.36 0.37
CA PHE A 42 -18.31 6.68 -0.19
C PHE A 42 -19.59 7.09 -0.91
N GLN A 43 -19.88 8.39 -0.88
CA GLN A 43 -20.96 8.97 -1.67
C GLN A 43 -20.66 8.78 -3.17
N GLY A 44 -21.12 7.66 -3.71
CA GLY A 44 -20.89 7.22 -5.08
C GLY A 44 -20.20 5.84 -5.09
N PHE A 45 -20.87 4.86 -5.64
CA PHE A 45 -20.27 3.57 -5.94
C PHE A 45 -19.24 3.80 -7.06
N VAL A 46 -17.95 3.68 -6.73
CA VAL A 46 -16.91 3.53 -7.77
C VAL A 46 -16.96 2.06 -8.17
N THR A 47 -17.46 1.79 -9.36
CA THR A 47 -17.38 0.44 -9.93
C THR A 47 -15.95 0.19 -10.41
N ARG A 48 -15.55 -1.09 -10.55
CA ARG A 48 -14.21 -1.43 -11.12
C ARG A 48 -13.98 -0.75 -12.47
N ASP A 49 -15.04 -0.50 -13.21
CA ASP A 49 -15.00 0.11 -14.56
C ASP A 49 -14.74 1.62 -14.52
N ASP A 50 -14.94 2.27 -13.37
CA ASP A 50 -14.74 3.71 -13.18
C ASP A 50 -13.29 4.07 -12.76
N VAL A 51 -12.45 3.08 -12.49
CA VAL A 51 -11.08 3.29 -12.01
C VAL A 51 -10.14 3.33 -13.22
N THR A 52 -9.68 4.53 -13.54
CA THR A 52 -8.63 4.73 -14.55
C THR A 52 -7.27 4.85 -13.86
N VAL A 53 -6.36 3.92 -14.12
CA VAL A 53 -4.95 4.07 -13.71
C VAL A 53 -4.32 5.12 -14.62
N LYS A 54 -3.96 6.27 -14.07
CA LYS A 54 -3.23 7.29 -14.82
C LYS A 54 -1.73 7.04 -14.70
N ILE A 55 -1.10 6.67 -15.79
CA ILE A 55 0.35 6.71 -15.92
C ILE A 55 0.69 8.10 -16.43
N ASN A 56 1.30 8.91 -15.57
CA ASN A 56 1.53 10.31 -15.90
C ASN A 56 2.80 10.54 -16.72
N GLU A 57 2.74 11.58 -17.53
CA GLU A 57 3.92 12.23 -18.10
C GLU A 57 4.87 12.70 -16.97
N LYS A 58 6.18 12.63 -17.21
CA LYS A 58 7.20 13.06 -16.24
C LYS A 58 6.95 14.52 -15.82
N PRO A 59 6.74 14.79 -14.50
CA PRO A 59 6.47 16.15 -14.07
C PRO A 59 7.71 17.04 -14.21
N ALA A 60 7.49 18.30 -14.61
CA ALA A 60 8.55 19.27 -14.80
C ALA A 60 9.35 19.63 -13.52
N SER A 61 8.81 19.32 -12.33
CA SER A 61 9.38 19.70 -11.01
C SER A 61 9.84 18.51 -10.18
N GLY A 62 9.99 17.31 -10.76
CA GLY A 62 10.30 16.08 -10.05
C GLY A 62 9.07 15.44 -9.36
N VAL A 63 9.22 14.18 -8.99
CA VAL A 63 8.17 13.37 -8.34
C VAL A 63 8.43 13.27 -6.84
N GLU A 64 7.42 13.47 -6.03
CA GLU A 64 7.48 13.13 -4.61
C GLU A 64 7.09 11.66 -4.43
N LEU A 65 7.98 10.86 -3.84
CA LEU A 65 7.70 9.47 -3.48
C LEU A 65 7.02 9.44 -2.11
N VAL A 66 5.83 8.85 -2.03
CA VAL A 66 5.08 8.77 -0.77
C VAL A 66 4.90 7.32 -0.37
N PHE A 67 5.61 6.87 0.67
CA PHE A 67 5.28 5.63 1.36
C PHE A 67 3.95 5.81 2.07
N PHE A 68 2.96 4.97 1.76
CA PHE A 68 1.60 5.12 2.32
C PHE A 68 1.16 3.89 3.09
N GLY A 69 1.06 4.03 4.41
CA GLY A 69 0.66 2.97 5.32
C GLY A 69 1.33 3.08 6.69
N ARG A 70 0.99 2.21 7.63
CA ARG A 70 1.66 2.17 8.93
C ARG A 70 3.16 1.98 8.75
N LEU A 71 3.96 2.73 9.49
CA LEU A 71 5.41 2.75 9.37
C LEU A 71 6.03 1.52 10.05
N GLU A 72 5.79 0.33 9.50
CA GLU A 72 6.20 -0.97 10.05
C GLU A 72 6.79 -1.90 8.99
N THR A 73 7.59 -2.88 9.41
CA THR A 73 8.27 -3.84 8.52
C THR A 73 7.27 -4.60 7.63
N ARG A 74 6.12 -5.02 8.17
CA ARG A 74 5.10 -5.75 7.41
C ARG A 74 4.53 -4.92 6.24
N LYS A 75 4.50 -3.60 6.37
CA LYS A 75 4.11 -2.67 5.30
C LYS A 75 5.25 -2.34 4.34
N GLY A 76 6.40 -3.03 4.47
CA GLY A 76 7.52 -2.93 3.55
C GLY A 76 8.42 -1.71 3.79
N LEU A 77 8.40 -1.12 5.00
CA LEU A 77 9.24 0.03 5.33
C LEU A 77 10.71 -0.22 5.01
N ASP A 78 11.23 -1.40 5.37
CA ASP A 78 12.63 -1.76 5.15
C ASP A 78 12.95 -1.95 3.65
N ILE A 79 12.00 -2.47 2.87
CA ILE A 79 12.13 -2.61 1.42
C ILE A 79 12.23 -1.24 0.76
N PHE A 80 11.32 -0.33 1.11
CA PHE A 80 11.31 1.01 0.56
C PHE A 80 12.60 1.77 0.91
N LEU A 81 13.04 1.72 2.17
CA LEU A 81 14.32 2.31 2.59
C LEU A 81 15.52 1.72 1.85
N ARG A 82 15.54 0.41 1.58
CA ARG A 82 16.58 -0.23 0.77
C ARG A 82 16.53 0.23 -0.68
N ALA A 83 15.35 0.35 -1.27
CA ALA A 83 15.19 0.83 -2.64
C ALA A 83 15.70 2.26 -2.79
N LEU A 84 15.34 3.17 -1.87
CA LEU A 84 15.81 4.55 -1.87
C LEU A 84 17.35 4.66 -1.84
N ARG A 85 18.02 3.77 -1.08
CA ARG A 85 19.50 3.75 -1.02
C ARG A 85 20.17 3.23 -2.28
N LYS A 86 19.43 2.52 -3.14
CA LYS A 86 19.93 1.99 -4.42
C LYS A 86 19.72 2.94 -5.59
N LEU A 87 19.01 4.05 -5.40
CA LEU A 87 18.81 5.06 -6.43
C LEU A 87 20.16 5.66 -6.85
N SER A 88 20.36 5.77 -8.16
CA SER A 88 21.46 6.52 -8.73
C SER A 88 21.32 8.02 -8.45
N ASP A 89 22.39 8.79 -8.62
CA ASP A 89 22.27 10.25 -8.47
C ASP A 89 21.38 10.86 -9.55
N GLU A 90 21.39 10.31 -10.76
CA GLU A 90 20.47 10.70 -11.84
C GLU A 90 19.01 10.45 -11.50
N ASP A 91 18.69 9.30 -10.89
CA ASP A 91 17.32 9.02 -10.42
C ASP A 91 16.89 10.03 -9.35
N LYS A 92 17.77 10.34 -8.40
CA LYS A 92 17.50 11.30 -7.33
C LYS A 92 17.21 12.71 -7.85
N GLU A 93 17.83 13.14 -8.94
CA GLU A 93 17.53 14.43 -9.58
C GLU A 93 16.09 14.54 -10.08
N SER A 94 15.46 13.39 -10.36
CA SER A 94 14.06 13.31 -10.77
C SER A 94 13.09 13.27 -9.59
N ILE A 95 13.57 13.19 -8.35
CA ILE A 95 12.78 13.07 -7.14
C ILE A 95 12.82 14.39 -6.37
N SER A 96 11.66 15.00 -6.16
CA SER A 96 11.55 16.25 -5.39
C SER A 96 11.63 16.04 -3.88
N GLY A 97 11.33 14.84 -3.39
CA GLY A 97 11.39 14.46 -1.99
C GLY A 97 10.76 13.11 -1.72
N VAL A 98 10.89 12.66 -0.48
CA VAL A 98 10.33 11.39 0.01
C VAL A 98 9.51 11.68 1.26
N THR A 99 8.26 11.24 1.27
CA THR A 99 7.38 11.35 2.45
C THR A 99 6.96 9.96 2.94
N PHE A 100 7.10 9.75 4.24
CA PHE A 100 6.56 8.60 4.95
C PHE A 100 5.25 9.01 5.61
N LEU A 101 4.13 8.59 5.01
CA LEU A 101 2.77 8.96 5.44
C LEU A 101 2.08 7.78 6.11
N GLY A 102 1.94 7.84 7.43
CA GLY A 102 1.26 6.81 8.20
C GLY A 102 1.65 6.77 9.66
N LYS A 103 0.89 6.01 10.44
CA LYS A 103 1.06 5.96 11.88
C LYS A 103 2.44 5.46 12.28
N ASN A 104 3.07 6.20 13.19
CA ASN A 104 4.29 5.80 13.89
C ASN A 104 4.02 4.58 14.77
N VAL A 105 4.92 3.62 14.79
CA VAL A 105 4.82 2.40 15.60
C VAL A 105 6.15 2.10 16.29
N THR A 106 6.10 1.30 17.35
CA THR A 106 7.32 0.80 18.00
C THR A 106 7.97 -0.30 17.15
N MET A 107 9.26 -0.15 16.86
CA MET A 107 10.09 -1.09 16.12
C MET A 107 11.25 -1.56 17.01
N GLY A 108 11.05 -2.65 17.73
CA GLY A 108 12.04 -3.15 18.69
C GLY A 108 12.31 -2.16 19.84
N LYS A 109 13.49 -1.55 19.89
CA LYS A 109 13.90 -0.60 20.92
C LYS A 109 13.71 0.88 20.53
N THR A 110 13.21 1.17 19.35
CA THR A 110 13.00 2.52 18.83
C THR A 110 11.61 2.66 18.24
N ASP A 111 11.22 3.82 17.86
CA ASP A 111 10.02 4.08 17.07
C ASP A 111 10.37 4.21 15.57
N SER A 112 9.37 4.08 14.71
CA SER A 112 9.59 4.12 13.26
C SER A 112 10.04 5.49 12.76
N PHE A 113 9.66 6.58 13.43
CA PHE A 113 10.14 7.91 13.07
C PHE A 113 11.66 8.00 13.24
N THR A 114 12.16 7.67 14.43
CA THR A 114 13.60 7.65 14.73
C THR A 114 14.35 6.69 13.80
N TYR A 115 13.76 5.52 13.53
CA TYR A 115 14.31 4.55 12.61
C TYR A 115 14.47 5.12 11.19
N ILE A 116 13.41 5.70 10.62
CA ILE A 116 13.43 6.33 9.30
C ILE A 116 14.48 7.42 9.22
N MET A 117 14.47 8.36 10.18
CA MET A 117 15.42 9.47 10.19
C MET A 117 16.87 9.01 10.21
N ASN A 118 17.18 7.94 10.96
CA ASN A 118 18.53 7.35 10.98
C ASN A 118 18.89 6.67 9.65
N GLN A 119 17.94 5.97 9.02
CA GLN A 119 18.17 5.26 7.76
C GLN A 119 18.30 6.18 6.53
N THR A 120 17.74 7.38 6.61
CA THR A 120 17.71 8.36 5.50
C THR A 120 18.72 9.48 5.63
N LYS A 121 19.50 9.52 6.71
CA LYS A 121 20.42 10.61 7.07
C LYS A 121 21.38 11.04 5.95
N ASN A 122 21.83 10.08 5.14
CA ASN A 122 22.80 10.30 4.06
C ASN A 122 22.21 10.03 2.67
N LEU A 123 20.89 10.12 2.53
CA LEU A 123 20.23 9.76 1.28
C LEU A 123 20.39 10.80 0.16
N GLY A 124 20.68 12.05 0.53
CA GLY A 124 20.77 13.16 -0.44
C GLY A 124 19.42 13.63 -0.99
N LEU A 125 18.30 13.23 -0.34
CA LEU A 125 16.94 13.62 -0.67
C LEU A 125 16.28 14.33 0.51
N ALA A 126 15.35 15.25 0.25
CA ALA A 126 14.47 15.79 1.27
C ALA A 126 13.56 14.69 1.81
N VAL A 127 13.53 14.48 3.13
CA VAL A 127 12.72 13.44 3.77
C VAL A 127 11.76 14.07 4.76
N ASN A 128 10.49 13.65 4.67
CA ASN A 128 9.42 14.06 5.57
C ASN A 128 8.74 12.82 6.19
N VAL A 129 8.30 12.92 7.44
CA VAL A 129 7.52 11.87 8.12
C VAL A 129 6.26 12.51 8.71
N ILE A 130 5.11 12.06 8.24
CA ILE A 130 3.78 12.55 8.66
C ILE A 130 3.05 11.39 9.34
N SER A 131 2.86 11.47 10.65
CA SER A 131 2.28 10.37 11.43
C SER A 131 1.00 10.74 12.18
N ASP A 132 0.59 11.99 12.12
CA ASP A 132 -0.54 12.58 12.83
C ASP A 132 -1.76 12.88 11.93
N TYR A 133 -1.65 12.68 10.63
CA TYR A 133 -2.78 12.86 9.73
C TYR A 133 -3.88 11.82 9.99
N ASP A 134 -5.10 12.30 10.02
CA ASP A 134 -6.28 11.47 9.88
C ASP A 134 -6.43 10.98 8.42
N ARG A 135 -7.44 10.18 8.17
CA ARG A 135 -7.71 9.63 6.85
C ARG A 135 -7.99 10.70 5.81
N THR A 136 -8.75 11.73 6.16
CA THR A 136 -9.12 12.82 5.26
C THR A 136 -7.89 13.58 4.82
N ASN A 137 -7.06 14.01 5.78
CA ASN A 137 -5.82 14.73 5.51
C ASN A 137 -4.82 13.88 4.72
N ALA A 138 -4.73 12.57 5.01
CA ALA A 138 -3.87 11.66 4.26
C ALA A 138 -4.31 11.52 2.80
N ASN A 139 -5.62 11.37 2.55
CA ASN A 139 -6.17 11.30 1.19
C ASN A 139 -5.95 12.63 0.43
N GLU A 140 -6.15 13.77 1.07
CA GLU A 140 -5.85 15.07 0.44
C GLU A 140 -4.35 15.22 0.11
N TYR A 141 -3.48 14.65 0.95
CA TYR A 141 -2.04 14.68 0.71
C TYR A 141 -1.66 13.90 -0.54
N ILE A 142 -2.15 12.67 -0.71
CA ILE A 142 -1.79 11.81 -1.83
C ILE A 142 -2.41 12.26 -3.16
N LYS A 143 -3.48 13.08 -3.14
CA LYS A 143 -4.10 13.66 -4.34
C LYS A 143 -3.30 14.83 -4.94
N ARG A 144 -2.25 15.31 -4.27
CA ARG A 144 -1.43 16.40 -4.79
C ARG A 144 -0.78 16.04 -6.11
N LYS A 145 -0.56 17.05 -6.95
CA LYS A 145 0.17 16.86 -8.22
C LYS A 145 1.60 16.37 -7.94
N ASN A 146 2.12 15.57 -8.85
CA ASN A 146 3.49 15.04 -8.81
C ASN A 146 3.78 14.11 -7.63
N VAL A 147 2.78 13.48 -7.04
CA VAL A 147 2.92 12.42 -6.05
C VAL A 147 2.87 11.05 -6.72
N LEU A 148 3.80 10.18 -6.37
CA LEU A 148 3.75 8.75 -6.63
C LEU A 148 3.68 8.01 -5.30
N VAL A 149 2.56 7.34 -5.07
CA VAL A 149 2.36 6.56 -3.84
C VAL A 149 3.01 5.19 -3.98
N ILE A 150 3.74 4.77 -2.96
CA ILE A 150 4.42 3.47 -2.90
C ILE A 150 3.84 2.65 -1.74
N ILE A 151 3.30 1.47 -2.05
CA ILE A 151 2.70 0.53 -1.09
C ILE A 151 3.48 -0.80 -1.15
N PRO A 152 4.67 -0.88 -0.54
CA PRO A 152 5.60 -2.00 -0.70
C PRO A 152 5.34 -3.12 0.31
N SER A 153 4.09 -3.38 0.66
CA SER A 153 3.70 -4.33 1.68
C SER A 153 4.22 -5.74 1.41
N LEU A 154 4.62 -6.46 2.47
CA LEU A 154 5.07 -7.86 2.40
C LEU A 154 3.91 -8.85 2.48
N VAL A 155 2.87 -8.48 3.20
CA VAL A 155 1.66 -9.30 3.39
C VAL A 155 0.46 -8.39 3.48
N GLU A 156 -0.54 -8.66 2.65
CA GLU A 156 -1.82 -7.95 2.66
C GLU A 156 -2.97 -8.91 2.40
N ASN A 157 -4.11 -8.61 2.98
CA ASN A 157 -5.35 -9.27 2.64
C ASN A 157 -6.15 -8.42 1.63
N SER A 158 -6.67 -7.28 2.08
CA SER A 158 -7.39 -6.32 1.25
C SER A 158 -7.10 -4.91 1.79
N PRO A 159 -5.98 -4.27 1.38
CA PRO A 159 -5.51 -3.04 2.00
C PRO A 159 -6.30 -1.82 1.57
N TYR A 160 -6.81 -1.07 2.54
CA TYR A 160 -7.49 0.20 2.29
C TYR A 160 -6.62 1.22 1.55
N THR A 161 -5.30 1.21 1.76
CA THR A 161 -4.38 2.14 1.10
C THR A 161 -4.39 1.99 -0.42
N VAL A 162 -4.46 0.78 -0.95
CA VAL A 162 -4.63 0.54 -2.39
C VAL A 162 -6.00 1.03 -2.86
N TYR A 163 -7.04 0.69 -2.10
CA TYR A 163 -8.39 1.14 -2.41
C TYR A 163 -8.49 2.67 -2.41
N GLU A 164 -7.88 3.34 -1.44
CA GLU A 164 -7.82 4.82 -1.36
C GLU A 164 -7.11 5.43 -2.57
N CYS A 165 -6.04 4.82 -3.06
CA CYS A 165 -5.39 5.27 -4.29
C CYS A 165 -6.31 5.13 -5.51
N LEU A 166 -7.01 4.00 -5.64
CA LEU A 166 -7.93 3.73 -6.74
C LEU A 166 -9.09 4.73 -6.77
N ILE A 167 -9.81 4.92 -5.65
CA ILE A 167 -10.98 5.82 -5.59
C ILE A 167 -10.61 7.30 -5.76
N ASN A 168 -9.41 7.69 -5.36
CA ASN A 168 -8.92 9.05 -5.51
C ASN A 168 -8.17 9.28 -6.84
N ASN A 169 -8.09 8.25 -7.69
CA ASN A 169 -7.40 8.30 -8.98
C ASN A 169 -5.96 8.83 -8.85
N VAL A 170 -5.22 8.28 -7.89
CA VAL A 170 -3.85 8.66 -7.56
C VAL A 170 -2.88 7.69 -8.21
N ASN A 171 -1.74 8.19 -8.70
CA ASN A 171 -0.68 7.31 -9.18
C ASN A 171 -0.06 6.53 -8.04
N PHE A 172 0.05 5.22 -8.21
CA PHE A 172 0.66 4.38 -7.20
C PHE A 172 1.40 3.18 -7.81
N LEU A 173 2.33 2.65 -7.01
CA LEU A 173 2.93 1.34 -7.20
C LEU A 173 2.67 0.51 -5.95
N ALA A 174 2.22 -0.72 -6.11
CA ALA A 174 1.93 -1.63 -5.01
C ALA A 174 2.62 -2.99 -5.19
N SER A 175 2.91 -3.67 -4.09
CA SER A 175 3.44 -5.03 -4.13
C SER A 175 2.42 -6.00 -4.71
N ASN A 176 2.89 -6.91 -5.55
CA ASN A 176 2.10 -8.04 -6.03
C ASN A 176 2.05 -9.14 -4.94
N VAL A 177 1.33 -8.89 -3.86
CA VAL A 177 1.22 -9.81 -2.71
C VAL A 177 -0.22 -9.89 -2.19
N GLY A 178 -0.58 -11.08 -1.73
CA GLY A 178 -1.87 -11.31 -1.07
C GLY A 178 -3.06 -10.96 -1.95
N GLY A 179 -4.02 -10.27 -1.39
CA GLY A 179 -5.23 -9.82 -2.10
C GLY A 179 -5.09 -8.47 -2.82
N ILE A 180 -3.88 -7.88 -2.89
CA ILE A 180 -3.69 -6.61 -3.64
C ILE A 180 -4.10 -6.75 -5.11
N PRO A 181 -3.67 -7.79 -5.86
CA PRO A 181 -4.05 -7.95 -7.26
C PRO A 181 -5.55 -8.05 -7.48
N GLU A 182 -6.31 -8.55 -6.50
CA GLU A 182 -7.76 -8.69 -6.61
C GLU A 182 -8.50 -7.34 -6.63
N LEU A 183 -7.86 -6.27 -6.14
CA LEU A 183 -8.41 -4.91 -6.13
C LEU A 183 -8.19 -4.17 -7.45
N ILE A 184 -7.29 -4.66 -8.30
CA ILE A 184 -6.81 -3.97 -9.51
C ILE A 184 -7.23 -4.78 -10.73
N GLN A 185 -7.69 -4.11 -11.78
CA GLN A 185 -8.00 -4.76 -13.04
C GLN A 185 -6.74 -5.40 -13.63
N GLN A 186 -6.87 -6.64 -14.16
CA GLN A 186 -5.73 -7.44 -14.62
C GLN A 186 -4.89 -6.74 -15.70
N GLU A 187 -5.50 -5.95 -16.55
CA GLU A 187 -4.83 -5.19 -17.62
C GLU A 187 -3.83 -4.16 -17.07
N HIS A 188 -4.03 -3.67 -15.83
CA HIS A 188 -3.14 -2.70 -15.18
C HIS A 188 -2.09 -3.33 -14.26
N HIS A 189 -2.09 -4.66 -14.08
CA HIS A 189 -1.14 -5.32 -13.17
C HIS A 189 0.32 -5.05 -13.53
N ALA A 190 0.66 -5.08 -14.83
CA ALA A 190 2.03 -4.86 -15.30
C ALA A 190 2.52 -3.42 -15.06
N GLU A 191 1.60 -2.48 -14.89
CA GLU A 191 1.90 -1.04 -14.77
C GLU A 191 2.07 -0.62 -13.31
N VAL A 192 1.29 -1.23 -12.40
CA VAL A 192 1.19 -0.78 -11.00
C VAL A 192 1.69 -1.79 -9.98
N LEU A 193 1.88 -3.07 -10.35
CA LEU A 193 2.32 -4.11 -9.43
C LEU A 193 3.80 -4.45 -9.60
N PHE A 194 4.51 -4.60 -8.48
CA PHE A 194 5.90 -5.06 -8.45
C PHE A 194 6.09 -6.19 -7.43
N ILE A 195 7.12 -7.00 -7.63
CA ILE A 195 7.51 -8.05 -6.66
C ILE A 195 8.43 -7.42 -5.63
N PRO A 196 8.08 -7.42 -4.33
CA PRO A 196 8.93 -6.90 -3.27
C PRO A 196 10.11 -7.87 -3.02
N THR A 197 11.35 -7.39 -3.20
CA THR A 197 12.58 -8.17 -3.06
C THR A 197 13.52 -7.62 -1.99
#